data_5e06fd7f16c57e8971b3801a5accb69d
#
_entry.id   5e06fd7f16c57e8971b3801a5accb69d
#
_cell.length_a   1.000
_cell.length_b   1.000
_cell.length_c   1.000
_cell.angle_alpha   90.00
_cell.angle_beta   90.00
_cell.angle_gamma   90.00
#
_symmetry.space_group_name_H-M   'P 1'
#
loop_
_entity.id
_entity.type
_entity.pdbx_description
1 polymer ?
#
loop_
_entity_poly.entity_id
_entity_poly.type
_entity_poly.pdbx_seq_one_letter_code
_entity_poly.pdbx_strand_id
1 'polypeptide(L)'
;MADHTCPVRQTIIYLSEQINTGVLTDPKGRRISEQILHLTEEIAEGAAGPDHLSAIETIIEEYFYKGSPRKNQDTGNEIKKRINEHREVFVSHIETRNCPSHDCGKLAPSPCQMACPAGIDIPTYLSLIAEGKDAEAIEVIRRDNPLPWVCGLVC
;
A
#
# COMPACT_ATOMS: atom_id res chain seq x y z
N MET A 1 -17.94 -10.56 -12.25
CA MET A 1 -17.68 -9.92 -10.94
C MET A 1 -16.48 -9.03 -11.18
N ALA A 2 -16.62 -7.71 -11.02
CA ALA A 2 -15.47 -6.82 -11.15
C ALA A 2 -14.46 -7.18 -10.04
N ASP A 3 -13.23 -7.37 -10.41
CA ASP A 3 -12.14 -7.63 -9.48
C ASP A 3 -11.91 -6.32 -8.70
N HIS A 4 -12.38 -6.29 -7.45
CA HIS A 4 -12.26 -5.11 -6.58
C HIS A 4 -10.87 -4.98 -5.94
N THR A 5 -9.91 -5.81 -6.37
CA THR A 5 -8.55 -5.79 -5.83
C THR A 5 -7.86 -4.47 -6.18
N CYS A 6 -7.22 -3.85 -5.19
CA CYS A 6 -6.48 -2.60 -5.39
C CYS A 6 -5.39 -2.76 -6.47
N PRO A 7 -5.27 -1.83 -7.44
CA PRO A 7 -4.24 -1.87 -8.47
C PRO A 7 -2.80 -1.96 -7.94
N VAL A 8 -2.50 -1.32 -6.80
CA VAL A 8 -1.20 -1.44 -6.14
C VAL A 8 -0.97 -2.90 -5.71
N ARG A 9 -1.97 -3.53 -5.09
CA ARG A 9 -1.91 -4.93 -4.67
C ARG A 9 -1.83 -5.91 -5.84
N GLN A 10 -2.56 -5.64 -6.93
CA GLN A 10 -2.45 -6.42 -8.17
C GLN A 10 -1.03 -6.35 -8.76
N THR A 11 -0.37 -5.19 -8.63
CA THR A 11 1.03 -5.04 -9.09
C THR A 11 1.99 -5.83 -8.21
N ILE A 12 1.77 -5.87 -6.89
CA ILE A 12 2.54 -6.71 -5.95
C ILE A 12 2.39 -8.20 -6.31
N ILE A 13 1.16 -8.66 -6.53
CA ILE A 13 0.87 -10.05 -6.92
C ILE A 13 1.60 -10.40 -8.22
N TYR A 14 1.45 -9.56 -9.23
CA TYR A 14 2.12 -9.75 -10.53
C TYR A 14 3.64 -9.87 -10.37
N LEU A 15 4.28 -8.94 -9.65
CA LEU A 15 5.73 -8.96 -9.41
C LEU A 15 6.18 -10.22 -8.68
N SER A 16 5.44 -10.61 -7.64
CA SER A 16 5.72 -11.84 -6.88
C SER A 16 5.63 -13.09 -7.75
N GLU A 17 4.66 -13.16 -8.66
CA GLU A 17 4.52 -14.24 -9.63
C GLU A 17 5.71 -14.27 -10.61
N GLN A 18 6.12 -13.12 -11.17
CA GLN A 18 7.26 -13.04 -12.09
C GLN A 18 8.57 -13.50 -11.42
N ILE A 19 8.77 -13.15 -10.16
CA ILE A 19 9.94 -13.55 -9.37
C ILE A 19 9.91 -15.06 -9.08
N ASN A 20 8.75 -15.61 -8.70
CA ASN A 20 8.60 -17.00 -8.29
C ASN A 20 8.57 -17.99 -9.46
N THR A 21 8.00 -17.61 -10.60
CA THR A 21 7.90 -18.47 -11.79
C THR A 21 9.20 -18.57 -12.61
N GLY A 22 10.24 -17.81 -12.23
CA GLY A 22 11.52 -17.83 -12.91
C GLY A 22 11.51 -17.24 -14.32
N VAL A 23 10.52 -16.42 -14.65
CA VAL A 23 10.45 -15.69 -15.93
C VAL A 23 11.66 -14.76 -16.07
N LEU A 24 12.10 -14.18 -14.94
CA LEU A 24 13.32 -13.37 -14.85
C LEU A 24 14.52 -14.30 -14.69
N THR A 25 15.13 -14.68 -15.80
CA THR A 25 16.19 -15.70 -15.87
C THR A 25 17.56 -15.19 -15.41
N ASP A 26 17.78 -13.87 -15.36
CA ASP A 26 19.05 -13.29 -14.92
C ASP A 26 19.01 -12.82 -13.45
N PRO A 27 20.08 -13.06 -12.68
CA PRO A 27 20.12 -12.69 -11.26
C PRO A 27 19.94 -11.17 -11.01
N LYS A 28 20.37 -10.34 -11.97
CA LYS A 28 20.22 -8.90 -11.89
C LYS A 28 18.77 -8.49 -12.04
N GLY A 29 18.05 -9.06 -13.01
CA GLY A 29 16.62 -8.79 -13.23
C GLY A 29 15.77 -9.20 -12.04
N ARG A 30 16.08 -10.35 -11.44
CA ARG A 30 15.40 -10.80 -10.24
C ARG A 30 15.58 -9.82 -9.09
N ARG A 31 16.82 -9.39 -8.79
CA ARG A 31 17.10 -8.41 -7.72
C ARG A 31 16.40 -7.07 -7.96
N ILE A 32 16.38 -6.60 -9.20
CA ILE A 32 15.69 -5.35 -9.56
C ILE A 32 14.18 -5.48 -9.36
N SER A 33 13.59 -6.62 -9.75
CA SER A 33 12.16 -6.86 -9.53
C SER A 33 11.82 -7.00 -8.05
N GLU A 34 12.68 -7.61 -7.25
CA GLU A 34 12.57 -7.65 -5.78
C GLU A 34 12.62 -6.23 -5.17
N GLN A 35 13.47 -5.35 -5.71
CA GLN A 35 13.53 -3.95 -5.28
C GLN A 35 12.26 -3.17 -5.63
N ILE A 36 11.71 -3.35 -6.84
CA ILE A 36 10.44 -2.72 -7.23
C ILE A 36 9.30 -3.28 -6.39
N LEU A 37 9.29 -4.58 -6.12
CA LEU A 37 8.31 -5.22 -5.25
C LEU A 37 8.31 -4.57 -3.87
N HIS A 38 9.48 -4.44 -3.24
CA HIS A 38 9.62 -3.80 -1.93
C HIS A 38 9.07 -2.36 -1.93
N LEU A 39 9.46 -1.53 -2.91
CA LEU A 39 8.94 -0.16 -3.01
C LEU A 39 7.41 -0.13 -3.20
N THR A 40 6.86 -1.09 -3.93
CA THR A 40 5.39 -1.19 -4.14
C THR A 40 4.67 -1.67 -2.87
N GLU A 41 5.30 -2.54 -2.08
CA GLU A 41 4.81 -2.96 -0.77
C GLU A 41 4.79 -1.80 0.22
N GLU A 42 5.84 -0.96 0.25
CA GLU A 42 5.87 0.25 1.08
C GLU A 42 4.73 1.23 0.70
N ILE A 43 4.39 1.33 -0.60
CA ILE A 43 3.23 2.11 -1.06
C ILE A 43 1.93 1.50 -0.53
N ALA A 44 1.76 0.18 -0.61
CA ALA A 44 0.56 -0.50 -0.11
C ALA A 44 0.40 -0.43 1.41
N GLU A 45 1.51 -0.28 2.13
CA GLU A 45 1.55 -0.18 3.59
C GLU A 45 1.46 1.26 4.13
N GLY A 46 1.50 2.28 3.24
CA GLY A 46 1.52 3.69 3.63
C GLY A 46 2.84 4.17 4.21
N ALA A 47 3.91 3.41 4.02
CA ALA A 47 5.26 3.76 4.44
C ALA A 47 6.01 4.60 3.38
N ALA A 48 5.46 4.68 2.15
CA ALA A 48 6.09 5.36 1.04
C ALA A 48 6.14 6.88 1.20
N GLY A 49 7.26 7.48 0.75
CA GLY A 49 7.41 8.92 0.56
C GLY A 49 7.14 9.35 -0.89
N PRO A 50 7.14 10.67 -1.17
CA PRO A 50 6.80 11.23 -2.48
C PRO A 50 7.70 10.73 -3.63
N ASP A 51 8.93 10.32 -3.31
CA ASP A 51 9.92 9.90 -4.30
C ASP A 51 9.80 8.43 -4.72
N HIS A 52 8.96 7.62 -4.03
CA HIS A 52 8.87 6.16 -4.29
C HIS A 52 8.40 5.85 -5.70
N LEU A 53 7.41 6.56 -6.19
CA LEU A 53 6.88 6.32 -7.53
C LEU A 53 7.91 6.70 -8.62
N SER A 54 8.59 7.83 -8.46
CA SER A 54 9.66 8.25 -9.36
C SER A 54 10.87 7.33 -9.32
N ALA A 55 11.18 6.77 -8.15
CA ALA A 55 12.23 5.76 -8.01
C ALA A 55 11.89 4.48 -8.79
N ILE A 56 10.65 3.98 -8.67
CA ILE A 56 10.19 2.82 -9.44
C ILE A 56 10.28 3.12 -10.95
N GLU A 57 9.78 4.26 -11.41
CA GLU A 57 9.83 4.66 -12.81
C GLU A 57 11.28 4.76 -13.34
N THR A 58 12.19 5.32 -12.54
CA THR A 58 13.63 5.41 -12.86
C THR A 58 14.26 4.02 -12.98
N ILE A 59 14.00 3.13 -12.04
CA ILE A 59 14.50 1.75 -12.06
C ILE A 59 14.02 1.01 -13.30
N ILE A 60 12.74 1.17 -13.67
CA ILE A 60 12.17 0.57 -14.88
C ILE A 60 12.89 1.09 -16.12
N GLU A 61 13.09 2.40 -16.24
CA GLU A 61 13.72 3.02 -17.39
C GLU A 61 15.19 2.59 -17.54
N GLU A 62 15.95 2.61 -16.46
CA GLU A 62 17.37 2.30 -16.51
C GLU A 62 17.66 0.82 -16.74
N TYR A 63 16.89 -0.06 -16.10
CA TYR A 63 17.14 -1.47 -16.21
C TYR A 63 16.41 -2.13 -17.38
N PHE A 64 15.08 -2.01 -17.44
CA PHE A 64 14.29 -2.77 -18.41
C PHE A 64 14.42 -2.23 -19.84
N TYR A 65 14.65 -0.94 -20.01
CA TYR A 65 14.77 -0.34 -21.34
C TYR A 65 16.21 -0.16 -21.82
N LYS A 66 17.15 0.21 -20.95
CA LYS A 66 18.55 0.49 -21.35
C LYS A 66 19.50 -0.67 -21.10
N GLY A 67 19.22 -1.57 -20.15
CA GLY A 67 20.19 -2.54 -19.64
C GLY A 67 19.78 -4.00 -19.69
N SER A 68 18.57 -4.34 -20.17
CA SER A 68 18.05 -5.71 -20.06
C SER A 68 17.88 -6.42 -21.39
N PRO A 69 18.00 -7.78 -21.42
CA PRO A 69 17.57 -8.59 -22.55
C PRO A 69 16.10 -8.31 -22.91
N ARG A 70 15.76 -8.40 -24.21
CA ARG A 70 14.37 -8.18 -24.70
C ARG A 70 13.31 -8.94 -23.92
N LYS A 71 13.64 -10.15 -23.45
CA LYS A 71 12.73 -11.02 -22.70
C LYS A 71 12.25 -10.39 -21.36
N ASN A 72 13.03 -9.52 -20.75
CA ASN A 72 12.67 -8.85 -19.51
C ASN A 72 11.92 -7.55 -19.75
N GLN A 73 11.94 -7.02 -20.98
CA GLN A 73 11.24 -5.77 -21.33
C GLN A 73 9.73 -5.91 -21.19
N ASP A 74 9.17 -7.09 -21.42
CA ASP A 74 7.73 -7.34 -21.26
C ASP A 74 7.28 -7.13 -19.81
N THR A 75 8.08 -7.56 -18.83
CA THR A 75 7.81 -7.33 -17.41
C THR A 75 7.86 -5.83 -17.09
N GLY A 76 8.87 -5.11 -17.57
CA GLY A 76 8.98 -3.65 -17.39
C GLY A 76 7.82 -2.89 -18.02
N ASN A 77 7.41 -3.29 -19.24
CA ASN A 77 6.26 -2.71 -19.95
C ASN A 77 4.95 -2.91 -19.16
N GLU A 78 4.73 -4.10 -18.63
CA GLU A 78 3.52 -4.42 -17.88
C GLU A 78 3.45 -3.62 -16.57
N ILE A 79 4.58 -3.51 -15.83
CA ILE A 79 4.63 -2.71 -14.60
C ILE A 79 4.35 -1.23 -14.92
N LYS A 80 5.01 -0.68 -15.94
CA LYS A 80 4.81 0.72 -16.36
C LYS A 80 3.37 0.98 -16.81
N LYS A 81 2.77 0.03 -17.53
CA LYS A 81 1.37 0.10 -17.95
C LYS A 81 0.44 0.17 -16.73
N ARG A 82 0.59 -0.74 -15.76
CA ARG A 82 -0.21 -0.78 -14.53
C ARG A 82 -0.13 0.52 -13.72
N ILE A 83 1.09 1.05 -13.56
CA ILE A 83 1.31 2.33 -12.88
C ILE A 83 0.62 3.47 -13.62
N ASN A 84 0.76 3.56 -14.95
CA ASN A 84 0.18 4.65 -15.74
C ASN A 84 -1.36 4.58 -15.79
N GLU A 85 -1.94 3.39 -15.96
CA GLU A 85 -3.40 3.19 -16.00
C GLU A 85 -4.06 3.51 -14.66
N HIS A 86 -3.36 3.34 -13.54
CA HIS A 86 -3.89 3.52 -12.19
C HIS A 86 -3.10 4.54 -11.36
N ARG A 87 -2.45 5.50 -12.02
CA ARG A 87 -1.56 6.48 -11.38
C ARG A 87 -2.21 7.20 -10.21
N GLU A 88 -3.47 7.57 -10.34
CA GLU A 88 -4.22 8.26 -9.28
C GLU A 88 -4.33 7.41 -8.00
N VAL A 89 -4.48 6.08 -8.15
CA VAL A 89 -4.53 5.17 -7.00
C VAL A 89 -3.17 5.08 -6.31
N PHE A 90 -2.06 4.97 -7.07
CA PHE A 90 -0.71 4.98 -6.48
C PHE A 90 -0.43 6.30 -5.75
N VAL A 91 -0.77 7.43 -6.36
CA VAL A 91 -0.61 8.76 -5.75
C VAL A 91 -1.46 8.90 -4.48
N SER A 92 -2.71 8.41 -4.49
CA SER A 92 -3.58 8.41 -3.30
C SER A 92 -2.96 7.62 -2.14
N HIS A 93 -2.34 6.47 -2.40
CA HIS A 93 -1.64 5.70 -1.36
C HIS A 93 -0.46 6.45 -0.75
N ILE A 94 0.27 7.21 -1.57
CA ILE A 94 1.46 7.96 -1.14
C ILE A 94 1.09 9.26 -0.43
N GLU A 95 0.23 10.08 -1.04
CA GLU A 95 -0.05 11.44 -0.55
C GLU A 95 -1.09 11.47 0.54
N THR A 96 -2.19 10.74 0.37
CA THR A 96 -3.32 10.77 1.32
C THR A 96 -3.35 9.56 2.26
N ARG A 97 -2.45 8.58 2.03
CA ARG A 97 -2.43 7.31 2.77
C ARG A 97 -3.81 6.64 2.79
N ASN A 98 -4.49 6.68 1.66
CA ASN A 98 -5.82 6.11 1.49
C ASN A 98 -5.84 5.12 0.32
N CYS A 99 -6.42 3.94 0.55
CA CYS A 99 -6.68 2.95 -0.48
C CYS A 99 -8.14 3.07 -0.96
N PRO A 100 -8.40 3.60 -2.16
CA PRO A 100 -9.78 3.75 -2.66
C PRO A 100 -10.55 2.43 -2.78
N SER A 101 -9.84 1.32 -2.97
CA SER A 101 -10.42 -0.02 -3.07
C SER A 101 -10.62 -0.70 -1.72
N HIS A 102 -10.19 -0.10 -0.61
CA HIS A 102 -10.23 -0.67 0.76
C HIS A 102 -9.59 -2.07 0.89
N ASP A 103 -8.64 -2.41 0.03
CA ASP A 103 -7.99 -3.73 -0.02
C ASP A 103 -6.60 -3.73 0.65
N CYS A 104 -5.95 -2.57 0.78
CA CYS A 104 -4.68 -2.42 1.48
C CYS A 104 -4.92 -2.20 2.97
N GLY A 105 -4.76 -3.26 3.77
CA GLY A 105 -5.21 -3.32 5.15
C GLY A 105 -4.71 -2.21 6.08
N LYS A 106 -3.54 -1.62 5.79
CA LYS A 106 -3.01 -0.48 6.59
C LYS A 106 -3.54 0.89 6.12
N LEU A 107 -4.11 0.95 4.90
CA LEU A 107 -4.61 2.18 4.28
C LEU A 107 -6.13 2.18 4.10
N ALA A 108 -6.79 1.10 4.46
CA ALA A 108 -8.24 1.00 4.42
C ALA A 108 -8.78 1.29 5.83
N PRO A 109 -9.41 2.44 6.07
CA PRO A 109 -10.05 2.68 7.35
C PRO A 109 -11.14 1.62 7.57
N SER A 110 -11.21 1.10 8.80
CA SER A 110 -12.25 0.14 9.14
C SER A 110 -13.65 0.74 8.98
N PRO A 111 -14.69 -0.05 8.71
CA PRO A 111 -16.07 0.46 8.62
C PRO A 111 -16.48 1.27 9.85
N CYS A 112 -16.05 0.87 11.04
CA CYS A 112 -16.34 1.59 12.28
C CYS A 112 -15.61 2.95 12.35
N GLN A 113 -14.38 3.02 11.87
CA GLN A 113 -13.63 4.29 11.78
C GLN A 113 -14.27 5.23 10.75
N MET A 114 -14.70 4.70 9.60
CA MET A 114 -15.39 5.49 8.57
C MET A 114 -16.75 6.03 9.06
N ALA A 115 -17.46 5.26 9.88
CA ALA A 115 -18.74 5.68 10.47
C ALA A 115 -18.58 6.64 11.66
N CYS A 116 -17.39 6.76 12.23
CA CYS A 116 -17.13 7.62 13.38
C CYS A 116 -17.00 9.08 12.95
N PRO A 117 -17.89 10.01 13.42
CA PRO A 117 -17.79 11.42 13.06
C PRO A 117 -16.50 12.10 13.55
N ALA A 118 -15.89 11.57 14.62
CA ALA A 118 -14.62 12.05 15.15
C ALA A 118 -13.39 11.43 14.49
N GLY A 119 -13.57 10.44 13.60
CA GLY A 119 -12.47 9.78 12.89
C GLY A 119 -11.53 8.96 13.78
N ILE A 120 -12.00 8.54 14.97
CA ILE A 120 -11.17 7.80 15.95
C ILE A 120 -10.61 6.53 15.33
N ASP A 121 -9.34 6.25 15.57
CA ASP A 121 -8.68 5.00 15.18
C ASP A 121 -9.15 3.84 16.07
N ILE A 122 -10.35 3.35 15.76
CA ILE A 122 -11.05 2.30 16.53
C ILE A 122 -10.28 0.97 16.52
N PRO A 123 -9.73 0.47 15.39
CA PRO A 123 -8.97 -0.77 15.39
C PRO A 123 -7.76 -0.73 16.33
N THR A 124 -7.03 0.38 16.34
CA THR A 124 -5.84 0.50 17.18
C THR A 124 -6.18 0.50 18.67
N TYR A 125 -7.16 1.27 19.14
CA TYR A 125 -7.50 1.24 20.56
C TYR A 125 -8.10 -0.09 21.00
N LEU A 126 -8.88 -0.78 20.15
CA LEU A 126 -9.40 -2.10 20.45
C LEU A 126 -8.30 -3.15 20.58
N SER A 127 -7.29 -3.10 19.71
CA SER A 127 -6.11 -3.97 19.81
C SER A 127 -5.36 -3.76 21.13
N LEU A 128 -5.16 -2.50 21.52
CA LEU A 128 -4.51 -2.15 22.78
C LEU A 128 -5.31 -2.64 24.01
N ILE A 129 -6.63 -2.52 23.99
CA ILE A 129 -7.49 -3.08 25.04
C ILE A 129 -7.37 -4.61 25.08
N ALA A 130 -7.35 -5.28 23.93
CA ALA A 130 -7.17 -6.74 23.87
C ALA A 130 -5.82 -7.20 24.42
N GLU A 131 -4.80 -6.34 24.37
CA GLU A 131 -3.46 -6.54 24.95
C GLU A 131 -3.38 -6.13 26.44
N GLY A 132 -4.45 -5.59 27.02
CA GLY A 132 -4.47 -5.08 28.41
C GLY A 132 -3.77 -3.74 28.59
N LYS A 133 -3.57 -2.97 27.52
CA LYS A 133 -2.89 -1.66 27.48
C LYS A 133 -3.89 -0.51 27.50
N ASP A 134 -4.75 -0.45 28.53
CA ASP A 134 -5.85 0.49 28.60
C ASP A 134 -5.41 1.96 28.61
N ALA A 135 -4.28 2.28 29.23
CA ALA A 135 -3.73 3.63 29.25
C ALA A 135 -3.33 4.11 27.84
N GLU A 136 -2.68 3.26 27.06
CA GLU A 136 -2.30 3.58 25.68
C GLU A 136 -3.53 3.67 24.76
N ALA A 137 -4.54 2.82 24.98
CA ALA A 137 -5.81 2.87 24.25
C ALA A 137 -6.53 4.22 24.46
N ILE A 138 -6.57 4.74 25.68
CA ILE A 138 -7.13 6.05 26.00
C ILE A 138 -6.36 7.17 25.31
N GLU A 139 -5.06 7.09 25.19
CA GLU A 139 -4.25 8.07 24.48
C GLU A 139 -4.59 8.11 22.98
N VAL A 140 -4.80 6.94 22.36
CA VAL A 140 -5.24 6.86 20.96
C VAL A 140 -6.60 7.54 20.79
N ILE A 141 -7.57 7.28 21.65
CA ILE A 141 -8.90 7.88 21.57
C ILE A 141 -8.82 9.41 21.74
N ARG A 142 -8.01 9.89 22.69
CA ARG A 142 -7.89 11.32 23.01
C ARG A 142 -7.20 12.16 21.94
N ARG A 143 -6.49 11.54 21.03
CA ARG A 143 -5.90 12.25 19.87
C ARG A 143 -6.96 12.97 19.05
N ASP A 144 -8.09 12.30 18.81
CA ASP A 144 -9.13 12.77 17.91
C ASP A 144 -10.40 13.19 18.67
N ASN A 145 -10.55 12.73 19.92
CA ASN A 145 -11.71 13.00 20.76
C ASN A 145 -11.31 13.39 22.19
N PRO A 146 -11.36 14.68 22.53
CA PRO A 146 -11.00 15.16 23.87
C PRO A 146 -12.00 14.74 24.95
N LEU A 147 -13.22 14.34 24.58
CA LEU A 147 -14.31 13.98 25.48
C LEU A 147 -14.85 12.58 25.22
N PRO A 148 -14.02 11.53 25.34
CA PRO A 148 -14.39 10.16 24.96
C PRO A 148 -15.59 9.61 25.75
N TRP A 149 -15.78 10.06 26.98
CA TRP A 149 -16.93 9.69 27.82
C TRP A 149 -18.27 10.04 27.17
N VAL A 150 -18.39 11.25 26.61
CA VAL A 150 -19.63 11.70 25.98
C VAL A 150 -19.95 10.82 24.76
N CYS A 151 -18.94 10.54 23.90
CA CYS A 151 -19.12 9.69 22.74
C CYS A 151 -19.51 8.26 23.14
N GLY A 152 -18.94 7.72 24.22
CA GLY A 152 -19.29 6.41 24.75
C GLY A 152 -20.73 6.28 25.26
N LEU A 153 -21.38 7.42 25.58
CA LEU A 153 -22.78 7.42 26.03
C LEU A 153 -23.77 7.54 24.87
N VAL A 154 -23.39 8.15 23.74
CA VAL A 154 -24.30 8.49 22.64
C VAL A 154 -24.06 7.73 21.35
N CYS A 155 -22.95 7.02 21.23
CA CYS A 155 -22.64 6.12 20.15
C CYS A 155 -23.32 4.78 20.38
#